data_2a707cb32fc01c64fc1dc171c0bce5e7
#
_entry.id   2a707cb32fc01c64fc1dc171c0bce5e7
#
_cell.length_a   1.000
_cell.length_b   1.000
_cell.length_c   1.000
_cell.angle_alpha   90.00
_cell.angle_beta   90.00
_cell.angle_gamma   90.00
#
_symmetry.space_group_name_H-M   'P 1'
#
loop_
_entity.id
_entity.type
_entity.pdbx_description
1 polymer ?
#
loop_
_entity_poly.entity_id
_entity_poly.type
_entity_poly.pdbx_seq_one_letter_code
_entity_poly.pdbx_strand_id
1 'polypeptide(L)'
;MICWMDQKSFTRLTLTPDYRTTSEIQRAQGLLEEVQPTIPDAELLYGVFYNENTEYCTFEQSRICFRRNGILFRINKQYSPKPTYAIDIDTSNFKHIDLHMQARIRDKYPAPHRIGILSERKVNIWVDYLTKIWHDLEHLDRERNAHISAHRSRLNKLPDVKWNKDRDRGSIERNGLCYSFRYETGTIQEKVSLDYGPCTLDDFLALSDNRYRPKC
;
A
#
# COMPACT_ATOMS: atom_id res chain seq x y z
N MET A 1 -9.30 -0.49 10.98
CA MET A 1 -7.81 -0.56 10.76
C MET A 1 -7.33 -1.87 11.36
N ILE A 2 -6.57 -2.68 10.62
CA ILE A 2 -5.99 -3.93 11.17
C ILE A 2 -4.66 -3.58 11.84
N CYS A 3 -4.54 -3.92 13.13
CA CYS A 3 -3.30 -3.80 13.88
C CYS A 3 -2.60 -5.17 13.91
N TRP A 4 -1.33 -5.21 13.53
CA TRP A 4 -0.51 -6.41 13.59
C TRP A 4 0.23 -6.46 14.92
N MET A 5 0.15 -7.60 15.60
CA MET A 5 0.77 -7.77 16.91
C MET A 5 1.42 -9.14 17.05
N ASP A 6 2.46 -9.18 17.90
CA ASP A 6 3.15 -10.41 18.25
C ASP A 6 2.30 -11.29 19.17
N GLN A 7 2.76 -12.51 19.41
CA GLN A 7 2.05 -13.48 20.25
C GLN A 7 1.84 -12.98 21.69
N LYS A 8 2.76 -12.23 22.28
CA LYS A 8 2.65 -11.72 23.66
C LYS A 8 1.53 -10.69 23.76
N SER A 9 1.48 -9.77 22.82
CA SER A 9 0.45 -8.73 22.73
C SER A 9 -0.91 -9.35 22.42
N PHE A 10 -0.96 -10.31 21.50
CA PHE A 10 -2.19 -11.03 21.15
C PHE A 10 -2.76 -11.83 22.32
N THR A 11 -1.93 -12.53 23.08
CA THR A 11 -2.37 -13.33 24.24
C THR A 11 -2.97 -12.47 25.36
N ARG A 12 -2.67 -11.18 25.41
CA ARG A 12 -3.26 -10.24 26.38
C ARG A 12 -4.67 -9.77 25.98
N LEU A 13 -5.05 -9.96 24.72
CA LEU A 13 -6.39 -9.65 24.27
C LEU A 13 -7.35 -10.75 24.77
N THR A 14 -8.41 -10.35 25.44
CA THR A 14 -9.54 -11.22 25.81
C THR A 14 -10.42 -11.46 24.58
N LEU A 15 -9.88 -12.16 23.58
CA LEU A 15 -10.64 -12.65 22.45
C LEU A 15 -11.33 -13.93 22.89
N THR A 16 -12.64 -14.04 22.63
CA THR A 16 -13.33 -15.34 22.65
C THR A 16 -13.18 -15.92 21.23
N PRO A 17 -12.14 -16.72 20.95
CA PRO A 17 -11.93 -17.24 19.62
C PRO A 17 -13.05 -18.22 19.27
N ASP A 18 -13.70 -18.01 18.14
CA ASP A 18 -14.55 -19.01 17.55
C ASP A 18 -13.73 -20.20 17.03
N TYR A 19 -14.41 -21.27 16.59
CA TYR A 19 -13.74 -22.46 16.06
C TYR A 19 -12.83 -22.15 14.86
N ARG A 20 -13.23 -21.22 14.01
CA ARG A 20 -12.43 -20.83 12.80
C ARG A 20 -11.15 -20.15 13.21
N THR A 21 -11.23 -19.19 14.13
CA THR A 21 -10.08 -18.48 14.69
C THR A 21 -9.09 -19.45 15.31
N THR A 22 -9.55 -20.38 16.14
CA THR A 22 -8.70 -21.39 16.78
C THR A 22 -8.00 -22.28 15.74
N SER A 23 -8.73 -22.76 14.75
CA SER A 23 -8.20 -23.60 13.67
C SER A 23 -7.16 -22.87 12.81
N GLU A 24 -7.41 -21.58 12.51
CA GLU A 24 -6.46 -20.78 11.75
C GLU A 24 -5.17 -20.52 12.53
N ILE A 25 -5.27 -20.21 13.81
CA ILE A 25 -4.10 -20.00 14.68
C ILE A 25 -3.27 -21.29 14.76
N GLN A 26 -3.89 -22.44 15.00
CA GLN A 26 -3.20 -23.73 15.06
C GLN A 26 -2.49 -24.06 13.74
N ARG A 27 -3.15 -23.82 12.61
CA ARG A 27 -2.56 -24.02 11.28
C ARG A 27 -1.36 -23.11 11.03
N ALA A 28 -1.44 -21.86 11.46
CA ALA A 28 -0.36 -20.91 11.33
C ALA A 28 0.83 -21.28 12.24
N GLN A 29 0.58 -21.74 13.47
CA GLN A 29 1.60 -22.24 14.38
C GLN A 29 2.34 -23.45 13.79
N GLY A 30 1.60 -24.45 13.26
CA GLY A 30 2.21 -25.61 12.60
C GLY A 30 3.06 -25.22 11.38
N LEU A 31 2.64 -24.21 10.60
CA LEU A 31 3.47 -23.70 9.51
C LEU A 31 4.71 -22.95 10.02
N LEU A 32 4.62 -22.23 11.14
CA LEU A 32 5.78 -21.58 11.75
C LEU A 32 6.83 -22.62 12.16
N GLU A 33 6.43 -23.69 12.84
CA GLU A 33 7.30 -24.79 13.24
C GLU A 33 7.99 -25.46 12.05
N GLU A 34 7.30 -25.56 10.91
CA GLU A 34 7.86 -26.09 9.67
C GLU A 34 8.87 -25.14 9.02
N VAL A 35 8.71 -23.84 9.17
CA VAL A 35 9.52 -22.80 8.52
C VAL A 35 10.77 -22.45 9.34
N GLN A 36 10.66 -22.42 10.66
CA GLN A 36 11.74 -21.99 11.57
C GLN A 36 13.08 -22.72 11.41
N PRO A 37 13.15 -24.03 11.10
CA PRO A 37 14.44 -24.67 10.84
C PRO A 37 15.23 -24.06 9.67
N THR A 38 14.52 -23.45 8.71
CA THR A 38 15.14 -22.78 7.53
C THR A 38 15.23 -21.26 7.70
N ILE A 39 14.30 -20.67 8.42
CA ILE A 39 14.21 -19.23 8.69
C ILE A 39 14.05 -19.04 10.20
N PRO A 40 15.15 -19.07 10.96
CA PRO A 40 15.10 -19.08 12.44
C PRO A 40 14.45 -17.82 13.05
N ASP A 41 14.49 -16.70 12.34
CA ASP A 41 13.89 -15.43 12.73
C ASP A 41 12.45 -15.26 12.23
N ALA A 42 11.82 -16.32 11.70
CA ALA A 42 10.40 -16.27 11.36
C ALA A 42 9.54 -16.13 12.62
N GLU A 43 8.59 -15.24 12.56
CA GLU A 43 7.64 -14.93 13.64
C GLU A 43 6.20 -15.00 13.14
N LEU A 44 5.28 -15.32 14.03
CA LEU A 44 3.85 -15.32 13.76
C LEU A 44 3.25 -13.99 14.22
N LEU A 45 2.66 -13.26 13.27
CA LEU A 45 1.95 -12.02 13.51
C LEU A 45 0.44 -12.24 13.38
N TYR A 46 -0.32 -11.66 14.31
CA TYR A 46 -1.77 -11.70 14.34
C TYR A 46 -2.33 -10.36 13.92
N GLY A 47 -3.21 -10.36 12.91
CA GLY A 47 -3.98 -9.21 12.50
C GLY A 47 -5.27 -9.12 13.30
N VAL A 48 -5.45 -8.02 13.99
CA VAL A 48 -6.63 -7.76 14.82
C VAL A 48 -7.30 -6.49 14.34
N PHE A 49 -8.60 -6.56 14.11
CA PHE A 49 -9.43 -5.41 13.82
C PHE A 49 -10.10 -4.92 15.09
N TYR A 50 -9.86 -3.65 15.44
CA TYR A 50 -10.56 -2.97 16.52
C TYR A 50 -11.75 -2.20 15.96
N ASN A 51 -12.95 -2.49 16.46
CA ASN A 51 -14.16 -1.77 16.12
C ASN A 51 -14.47 -0.73 17.20
N GLU A 52 -14.27 0.54 16.88
CA GLU A 52 -14.44 1.68 17.80
C GLU A 52 -15.90 1.83 18.29
N ASN A 53 -16.89 1.40 17.49
CA ASN A 53 -18.30 1.53 17.85
C ASN A 53 -18.77 0.47 18.87
N THR A 54 -18.09 -0.64 18.93
CA THR A 54 -18.47 -1.77 19.80
C THR A 54 -17.42 -2.05 20.88
N GLU A 55 -16.27 -1.35 20.83
CA GLU A 55 -15.10 -1.58 21.69
C GLU A 55 -14.57 -3.04 21.66
N TYR A 56 -14.93 -3.81 20.63
CA TYR A 56 -14.48 -5.19 20.47
C TYR A 56 -13.31 -5.30 19.49
N CYS A 57 -12.40 -6.20 19.84
CA CYS A 57 -11.35 -6.67 18.92
C CYS A 57 -11.79 -7.96 18.26
N THR A 58 -11.67 -8.04 16.94
CA THR A 58 -11.87 -9.27 16.18
C THR A 58 -10.57 -9.74 15.56
N PHE A 59 -10.35 -11.06 15.62
CA PHE A 59 -9.24 -11.68 14.90
C PHE A 59 -9.57 -11.70 13.40
N GLU A 60 -8.65 -11.23 12.57
CA GLU A 60 -8.85 -11.18 11.13
C GLU A 60 -8.03 -12.25 10.40
N GLN A 61 -6.76 -12.39 10.75
CA GLN A 61 -5.86 -13.32 10.09
C GLN A 61 -4.55 -13.49 10.85
N SER A 62 -3.81 -14.53 10.48
CA SER A 62 -2.42 -14.73 10.93
C SER A 62 -1.47 -14.73 9.74
N ARG A 63 -0.23 -14.30 9.96
CA ARG A 63 0.83 -14.27 8.94
C ARG A 63 2.16 -14.69 9.54
N ILE A 64 2.89 -15.53 8.82
CA ILE A 64 4.28 -15.81 9.16
C ILE A 64 5.14 -14.83 8.40
N CYS A 65 5.97 -14.11 9.15
CA CYS A 65 6.82 -13.03 8.65
C CYS A 65 8.26 -13.22 9.11
N PHE A 66 9.19 -12.68 8.35
CA PHE A 66 10.61 -12.56 8.72
C PHE A 66 11.19 -11.29 8.12
N ARG A 67 12.32 -10.82 8.64
CA ARG A 67 12.95 -9.58 8.16
C ARG A 67 14.30 -9.85 7.53
N ARG A 68 14.60 -9.15 6.44
CA ARG A 68 15.93 -9.07 5.84
C ARG A 68 16.16 -7.63 5.38
N ASN A 69 17.27 -7.03 5.80
CA ASN A 69 17.66 -5.66 5.42
C ASN A 69 16.55 -4.61 5.67
N GLY A 70 15.79 -4.76 6.75
CA GLY A 70 14.68 -3.86 7.10
C GLY A 70 13.37 -4.14 6.37
N ILE A 71 13.37 -4.98 5.35
CA ILE A 71 12.17 -5.35 4.58
C ILE A 71 11.44 -6.50 5.30
N LEU A 72 10.12 -6.38 5.42
CA LEU A 72 9.25 -7.41 5.97
C LEU A 72 8.76 -8.34 4.85
N PHE A 73 9.13 -9.61 4.94
CA PHE A 73 8.68 -10.67 4.06
C PHE A 73 7.60 -11.50 4.73
N ARG A 74 6.67 -12.00 3.93
CA ARG A 74 5.62 -12.94 4.36
C ARG A 74 5.85 -14.28 3.66
N ILE A 75 5.64 -15.38 4.38
CA ILE A 75 5.65 -16.71 3.83
C ILE A 75 4.29 -17.38 4.00
N ASN A 76 3.80 -17.98 2.93
CA ASN A 76 2.55 -18.72 2.90
C ASN A 76 2.78 -20.10 2.28
N LYS A 77 1.98 -21.08 2.70
CA LYS A 77 1.98 -22.43 2.12
C LYS A 77 0.68 -22.66 1.35
N GLN A 78 0.81 -23.03 0.09
CA GLN A 78 -0.28 -23.49 -0.76
C GLN A 78 -0.29 -25.02 -0.78
N TYR A 79 -1.46 -25.64 -0.61
CA TYR A 79 -1.56 -27.09 -0.41
C TYR A 79 -1.99 -27.87 -1.65
N SER A 80 -2.46 -27.22 -2.71
CA SER A 80 -3.00 -27.90 -3.91
C SER A 80 -2.30 -27.42 -5.18
N PRO A 81 -2.02 -28.31 -6.16
CA PRO A 81 -2.11 -29.78 -6.10
C PRO A 81 -0.94 -30.42 -5.34
N LYS A 82 0.16 -29.72 -5.16
CA LYS A 82 1.31 -30.13 -4.33
C LYS A 82 1.68 -29.00 -3.37
N PRO A 83 2.11 -29.30 -2.15
CA PRO A 83 2.55 -28.28 -1.20
C PRO A 83 3.66 -27.43 -1.82
N THR A 84 3.47 -26.09 -1.80
CA THR A 84 4.48 -25.12 -2.24
C THR A 84 4.48 -23.93 -1.31
N TYR A 85 5.65 -23.32 -1.13
CA TYR A 85 5.78 -22.09 -0.38
C TYR A 85 5.83 -20.89 -1.33
N ALA A 86 5.16 -19.83 -0.96
CA ALA A 86 5.23 -18.54 -1.61
C ALA A 86 5.79 -17.52 -0.60
N ILE A 87 6.76 -16.73 -1.05
CA ILE A 87 7.30 -15.60 -0.29
C ILE A 87 6.81 -14.33 -0.98
N ASP A 88 6.43 -13.35 -0.19
CA ASP A 88 5.97 -12.05 -0.69
C ASP A 88 6.43 -10.94 0.26
N ILE A 89 6.36 -9.68 -0.19
CA ILE A 89 6.68 -8.48 0.59
C ILE A 89 5.41 -7.79 1.07
N ASP A 90 5.46 -7.15 2.22
CA ASP A 90 4.36 -6.32 2.69
C ASP A 90 4.44 -4.93 2.06
N THR A 91 3.50 -4.66 1.16
CA THR A 91 3.42 -3.39 0.42
C THR A 91 2.43 -2.39 1.02
N SER A 92 1.91 -2.65 2.21
CA SER A 92 0.89 -1.82 2.86
C SER A 92 1.36 -0.39 3.16
N ASN A 93 2.66 -0.16 3.25
CA ASN A 93 3.26 1.15 3.49
C ASN A 93 3.33 2.04 2.24
N PHE A 94 3.22 1.47 1.04
CA PHE A 94 3.27 2.22 -0.22
C PHE A 94 1.91 2.83 -0.54
N LYS A 95 1.61 3.96 0.08
CA LYS A 95 0.29 4.61 0.01
C LYS A 95 -0.01 5.23 -1.37
N HIS A 96 1.03 5.54 -2.13
CA HIS A 96 0.92 6.21 -3.43
C HIS A 96 1.05 5.25 -4.62
N ILE A 97 1.04 3.93 -4.37
CA ILE A 97 1.17 2.90 -5.40
C ILE A 97 -0.02 1.95 -5.35
N ASP A 98 -0.83 1.95 -6.41
CA ASP A 98 -1.93 1.03 -6.56
C ASP A 98 -1.48 -0.39 -6.97
N LEU A 99 -2.40 -1.34 -6.90
CA LEU A 99 -2.13 -2.75 -7.22
C LEU A 99 -1.69 -2.96 -8.68
N HIS A 100 -2.21 -2.17 -9.61
CA HIS A 100 -1.84 -2.27 -11.03
C HIS A 100 -0.38 -1.88 -11.26
N MET A 101 0.06 -0.81 -10.59
CA MET A 101 1.48 -0.40 -10.65
C MET A 101 2.40 -1.39 -9.97
N GLN A 102 1.98 -1.95 -8.82
CA GLN A 102 2.73 -3.02 -8.17
C GLN A 102 2.91 -4.21 -9.12
N ALA A 103 1.85 -4.61 -9.86
CA ALA A 103 1.93 -5.67 -10.86
C ALA A 103 2.92 -5.31 -11.98
N ARG A 104 2.84 -4.10 -12.55
CA ARG A 104 3.77 -3.64 -13.59
C ARG A 104 5.23 -3.65 -13.15
N ILE A 105 5.52 -3.29 -11.89
CA ILE A 105 6.89 -3.37 -11.36
C ILE A 105 7.33 -4.82 -11.23
N ARG A 106 6.46 -5.72 -10.77
CA ARG A 106 6.75 -7.16 -10.68
C ARG A 106 7.04 -7.77 -12.04
N ASP A 107 6.33 -7.35 -13.08
CA ASP A 107 6.49 -7.85 -14.45
C ASP A 107 7.85 -7.48 -15.09
N LYS A 108 8.58 -6.50 -14.53
CA LYS A 108 9.95 -6.18 -14.99
C LYS A 108 10.96 -7.28 -14.65
N TYR A 109 10.67 -8.13 -13.68
CA TYR A 109 11.60 -9.12 -13.15
C TYR A 109 11.09 -10.53 -13.38
N PRO A 110 11.92 -11.46 -13.86
CA PRO A 110 11.53 -12.87 -13.96
C PRO A 110 11.32 -13.46 -12.57
N ALA A 111 10.11 -13.92 -12.30
CA ALA A 111 9.79 -14.53 -11.02
C ALA A 111 10.55 -15.85 -10.82
N PRO A 112 11.12 -16.09 -9.63
CA PRO A 112 11.74 -17.38 -9.34
C PRO A 112 10.72 -18.52 -9.36
N HIS A 113 11.20 -19.75 -9.55
CA HIS A 113 10.36 -20.92 -9.45
C HIS A 113 9.77 -21.08 -8.04
N ARG A 114 8.54 -21.59 -7.97
CA ARG A 114 7.88 -21.90 -6.70
C ARG A 114 8.73 -22.86 -5.85
N ILE A 115 8.70 -22.64 -4.56
CA ILE A 115 9.46 -23.43 -3.60
C ILE A 115 8.67 -24.68 -3.22
N GLY A 116 8.99 -25.85 -3.76
CA GLY A 116 8.37 -27.12 -3.34
C GLY A 116 8.94 -27.63 -2.02
N ILE A 117 10.28 -27.53 -1.85
CA ILE A 117 10.98 -27.88 -0.61
C ILE A 117 11.69 -26.62 -0.12
N LEU A 118 11.42 -26.22 1.11
CA LEU A 118 12.04 -25.04 1.73
C LEU A 118 13.53 -25.29 1.96
N SER A 119 14.36 -24.34 1.57
CA SER A 119 15.79 -24.33 1.84
C SER A 119 16.29 -22.90 1.83
N GLU A 120 17.32 -22.61 2.60
CA GLU A 120 17.91 -21.28 2.72
C GLU A 120 18.28 -20.68 1.37
N ARG A 121 18.92 -21.46 0.48
CA ARG A 121 19.25 -21.02 -0.88
C ARG A 121 18.03 -20.53 -1.66
N LYS A 122 16.91 -21.26 -1.59
CA LYS A 122 15.70 -20.89 -2.33
C LYS A 122 15.03 -19.67 -1.70
N VAL A 123 15.04 -19.57 -0.38
CA VAL A 123 14.57 -18.38 0.34
C VAL A 123 15.37 -17.16 -0.09
N ASN A 124 16.71 -17.24 -0.11
CA ASN A 124 17.57 -16.13 -0.51
C ASN A 124 17.32 -15.68 -1.96
N ILE A 125 17.08 -16.60 -2.90
CA ILE A 125 16.70 -16.25 -4.30
C ILE A 125 15.41 -15.43 -4.32
N TRP A 126 14.41 -15.80 -3.52
CA TRP A 126 13.16 -15.05 -3.44
C TRP A 126 13.33 -13.71 -2.72
N VAL A 127 14.14 -13.66 -1.67
CA VAL A 127 14.49 -12.42 -0.97
C VAL A 127 15.17 -11.43 -1.92
N ASP A 128 16.17 -11.88 -2.68
CA ASP A 128 16.88 -11.03 -3.65
C ASP A 128 15.94 -10.49 -4.74
N TYR A 129 15.07 -11.36 -5.27
CA TYR A 129 14.06 -10.97 -6.26
C TYR A 129 13.10 -9.91 -5.71
N LEU A 130 12.53 -10.15 -4.53
CA LEU A 130 11.57 -9.25 -3.92
C LEU A 130 12.20 -7.96 -3.41
N THR A 131 13.47 -7.99 -3.01
CA THR A 131 14.22 -6.79 -2.61
C THR A 131 14.37 -5.81 -3.79
N LYS A 132 14.60 -6.31 -5.01
CA LYS A 132 14.64 -5.44 -6.21
C LYS A 132 13.29 -4.78 -6.45
N ILE A 133 12.21 -5.55 -6.35
CA ILE A 133 10.85 -5.02 -6.47
C ILE A 133 10.56 -3.98 -5.38
N TRP A 134 10.97 -4.25 -4.14
CA TRP A 134 10.80 -3.31 -3.02
C TRP A 134 11.46 -1.97 -3.30
N HIS A 135 12.72 -1.96 -3.77
CA HIS A 135 13.43 -0.72 -4.06
C HIS A 135 12.76 0.07 -5.19
N ASP A 136 12.28 -0.58 -6.25
CA ASP A 136 11.54 0.10 -7.31
C ASP A 136 10.23 0.70 -6.78
N LEU A 137 9.51 -0.02 -5.92
CA LEU A 137 8.27 0.46 -5.29
C LEU A 137 8.56 1.65 -4.38
N GLU A 138 9.58 1.55 -3.54
CA GLU A 138 9.98 2.62 -2.62
C GLU A 138 10.42 3.88 -3.37
N HIS A 139 11.16 3.73 -4.46
CA HIS A 139 11.56 4.86 -5.31
C HIS A 139 10.34 5.55 -5.92
N LEU A 140 9.44 4.78 -6.52
CA LEU A 140 8.22 5.31 -7.14
C LEU A 140 7.29 5.97 -6.12
N ASP A 141 7.13 5.38 -4.92
CA ASP A 141 6.31 5.98 -3.85
C ASP A 141 6.87 7.32 -3.40
N ARG A 142 8.19 7.42 -3.25
CA ARG A 142 8.87 8.68 -2.91
C ARG A 142 8.69 9.75 -3.98
N GLU A 143 8.86 9.40 -5.25
CA GLU A 143 8.66 10.35 -6.38
C GLU A 143 7.22 10.88 -6.41
N ARG A 144 6.25 10.00 -6.26
CA ARG A 144 4.82 10.38 -6.25
C ARG A 144 4.46 11.25 -5.06
N ASN A 145 4.94 10.88 -3.87
CA ASN A 145 4.75 11.70 -2.68
C ASN A 145 5.39 13.10 -2.84
N ALA A 146 6.58 13.18 -3.41
CA ALA A 146 7.24 14.46 -3.69
C ALA A 146 6.42 15.30 -4.68
N HIS A 147 5.90 14.70 -5.75
CA HIS A 147 5.06 15.37 -6.74
C HIS A 147 3.76 15.93 -6.11
N ILE A 148 3.04 15.10 -5.35
CA ILE A 148 1.82 15.53 -4.62
C ILE A 148 2.15 16.65 -3.63
N SER A 149 3.25 16.54 -2.89
CA SER A 149 3.67 17.52 -1.90
C SER A 149 4.04 18.86 -2.55
N ALA A 150 4.73 18.84 -3.68
CA ALA A 150 5.07 20.03 -4.46
C ALA A 150 3.80 20.74 -4.97
N HIS A 151 2.85 19.97 -5.52
CA HIS A 151 1.58 20.52 -6.01
C HIS A 151 0.76 21.13 -4.86
N ARG A 152 0.63 20.45 -3.72
CA ARG A 152 -0.04 21.01 -2.52
C ARG A 152 0.64 22.29 -2.03
N SER A 153 1.96 22.33 -2.01
CA SER A 153 2.72 23.50 -1.59
C SER A 153 2.47 24.71 -2.51
N ARG A 154 2.33 24.47 -3.82
CA ARG A 154 1.96 25.51 -4.79
C ARG A 154 0.54 26.03 -4.54
N LEU A 155 -0.42 25.14 -4.41
CA LEU A 155 -1.83 25.50 -4.13
C LEU A 155 -1.97 26.29 -2.83
N ASN A 156 -1.27 25.89 -1.77
CA ASN A 156 -1.34 26.60 -0.48
C ASN A 156 -0.82 28.05 -0.53
N LYS A 157 -0.08 28.43 -1.58
CA LYS A 157 0.36 29.81 -1.80
C LYS A 157 -0.68 30.66 -2.52
N LEU A 158 -1.72 30.04 -3.08
CA LEU A 158 -2.78 30.74 -3.80
C LEU A 158 -3.91 31.09 -2.80
N PRO A 159 -4.35 32.37 -2.74
CA PRO A 159 -5.32 32.83 -1.75
C PRO A 159 -6.75 32.35 -2.04
N ASP A 160 -7.04 31.94 -3.25
CA ASP A 160 -8.38 31.63 -3.79
C ASP A 160 -8.67 30.12 -3.87
N VAL A 161 -7.80 29.29 -3.28
CA VAL A 161 -8.03 27.83 -3.23
C VAL A 161 -9.10 27.48 -2.22
N LYS A 162 -10.13 26.81 -2.68
CA LYS A 162 -11.19 26.22 -1.84
C LYS A 162 -10.91 24.75 -1.62
N TRP A 163 -10.49 24.38 -0.42
CA TRP A 163 -10.24 22.99 -0.02
C TRP A 163 -11.50 22.34 0.57
N ASN A 164 -11.69 21.04 0.33
CA ASN A 164 -12.62 20.26 1.13
C ASN A 164 -12.06 19.98 2.56
N LYS A 165 -12.88 19.39 3.44
CA LYS A 165 -12.53 19.11 4.84
C LYS A 165 -11.27 18.26 4.99
N ASP A 166 -11.13 17.24 4.14
CA ASP A 166 -10.04 16.24 4.21
C ASP A 166 -8.77 16.68 3.45
N ARG A 167 -8.84 17.82 2.76
CA ARG A 167 -7.78 18.35 1.90
C ARG A 167 -7.25 17.37 0.86
N ASP A 168 -8.11 16.46 0.39
CA ASP A 168 -7.81 15.54 -0.69
C ASP A 168 -8.27 16.06 -2.07
N ARG A 169 -9.09 17.10 -2.09
CA ARG A 169 -9.59 17.78 -3.28
C ARG A 169 -9.87 19.24 -3.03
N GLY A 170 -9.93 20.00 -4.12
CA GLY A 170 -10.30 21.41 -4.05
C GLY A 170 -10.54 22.01 -5.41
N SER A 171 -10.79 23.33 -5.42
CA SER A 171 -11.01 24.10 -6.64
C SER A 171 -10.48 25.52 -6.52
N ILE A 172 -10.23 26.14 -7.69
CA ILE A 172 -9.90 27.56 -7.83
C ILE A 172 -10.83 28.13 -8.92
N GLU A 173 -11.39 29.29 -8.66
CA GLU A 173 -12.22 30.01 -9.63
C GLU A 173 -11.55 31.34 -9.98
N ARG A 174 -11.23 31.54 -11.28
CA ARG A 174 -10.67 32.79 -11.80
C ARG A 174 -11.23 33.11 -13.16
N ASN A 175 -11.67 34.34 -13.38
CA ASN A 175 -12.12 34.87 -14.68
C ASN A 175 -13.15 33.96 -15.39
N GLY A 176 -14.07 33.34 -14.63
CA GLY A 176 -15.10 32.42 -15.16
C GLY A 176 -14.59 30.99 -15.44
N LEU A 177 -13.33 30.72 -15.21
CA LEU A 177 -12.77 29.39 -15.29
C LEU A 177 -12.73 28.75 -13.89
N CYS A 178 -13.09 27.48 -13.80
CA CYS A 178 -12.97 26.69 -12.58
C CYS A 178 -11.97 25.57 -12.82
N TYR A 179 -10.88 25.58 -12.07
CA TYR A 179 -9.94 24.48 -11.97
C TYR A 179 -10.30 23.63 -10.77
N SER A 180 -10.43 22.34 -10.94
CA SER A 180 -10.65 21.37 -9.88
C SER A 180 -9.56 20.32 -9.87
N PHE A 181 -9.19 19.88 -8.68
CA PHE A 181 -8.17 18.86 -8.50
C PHE A 181 -8.55 17.89 -7.40
N ARG A 182 -8.06 16.65 -7.53
CA ARG A 182 -8.25 15.59 -6.56
C ARG A 182 -6.99 14.73 -6.45
N TYR A 183 -6.58 14.44 -5.23
CA TYR A 183 -5.51 13.49 -4.96
C TYR A 183 -6.12 12.10 -4.81
N GLU A 184 -5.80 11.23 -5.73
CA GLU A 184 -6.08 9.80 -5.64
C GLU A 184 -4.76 9.04 -5.50
N THR A 185 -4.83 7.73 -5.25
CA THR A 185 -3.65 6.90 -4.96
C THR A 185 -2.46 7.21 -5.87
N GLY A 186 -1.55 8.08 -5.40
CA GLY A 186 -0.32 8.48 -6.09
C GLY A 186 -0.49 9.32 -7.35
N THR A 187 -1.67 9.83 -7.65
CA THR A 187 -1.95 10.67 -8.82
C THR A 187 -2.66 11.96 -8.43
N ILE A 188 -2.49 12.97 -9.28
CA ILE A 188 -3.26 14.20 -9.20
C ILE A 188 -4.20 14.19 -10.40
N GLN A 189 -5.50 14.18 -10.14
CA GLN A 189 -6.49 14.38 -11.17
C GLN A 189 -6.80 15.86 -11.24
N GLU A 190 -6.57 16.45 -12.40
CA GLU A 190 -6.76 17.87 -12.66
C GLU A 190 -7.75 18.07 -13.80
N LYS A 191 -8.66 19.03 -13.64
CA LYS A 191 -9.68 19.35 -14.63
C LYS A 191 -10.00 20.84 -14.59
N VAL A 192 -10.14 21.44 -15.77
CA VAL A 192 -10.73 22.78 -15.92
C VAL A 192 -12.17 22.65 -16.45
N SER A 193 -13.09 23.43 -15.89
CA SER A 193 -14.47 23.50 -16.37
C SER A 193 -14.54 24.18 -17.73
N LEU A 194 -15.49 23.73 -18.56
CA LEU A 194 -15.77 24.20 -19.93
C LEU A 194 -14.77 23.67 -20.96
N ASP A 195 -15.06 22.50 -21.55
CA ASP A 195 -14.54 21.93 -22.82
C ASP A 195 -13.02 21.90 -23.04
N TYR A 196 -12.24 22.39 -22.12
CA TYR A 196 -10.81 22.24 -22.08
C TYR A 196 -10.48 20.90 -21.42
N GLY A 197 -10.07 19.92 -22.13
CA GLY A 197 -9.67 18.60 -21.61
C GLY A 197 -8.81 18.62 -20.33
N PRO A 198 -8.12 17.55 -19.97
CA PRO A 198 -7.23 17.53 -18.81
C PRO A 198 -6.21 18.67 -18.94
N CYS A 199 -6.16 19.54 -17.94
CA CYS A 199 -5.35 20.75 -17.92
C CYS A 199 -4.62 20.81 -16.58
N THR A 200 -3.33 21.04 -16.62
CA THR A 200 -2.51 21.17 -15.43
C THR A 200 -2.77 22.50 -14.69
N LEU A 201 -2.33 22.58 -13.43
CA LEU A 201 -2.36 23.84 -12.68
C LEU A 201 -1.65 24.97 -13.44
N ASP A 202 -0.53 24.67 -14.12
CA ASP A 202 0.22 25.68 -14.89
C ASP A 202 -0.55 26.19 -16.09
N ASP A 203 -1.21 25.30 -16.82
CA ASP A 203 -2.09 25.67 -17.94
C ASP A 203 -3.25 26.54 -17.45
N PHE A 204 -3.88 26.18 -16.33
CA PHE A 204 -4.96 26.97 -15.74
C PHE A 204 -4.48 28.37 -15.34
N LEU A 205 -3.35 28.49 -14.67
CA LEU A 205 -2.79 29.78 -14.25
C LEU A 205 -2.46 30.64 -15.48
N ALA A 206 -1.85 30.06 -16.51
CA ALA A 206 -1.55 30.77 -17.75
C ALA A 206 -2.84 31.25 -18.48
N LEU A 207 -3.88 30.42 -18.52
CA LEU A 207 -5.17 30.77 -19.10
C LEU A 207 -5.91 31.85 -18.30
N SER A 208 -5.86 31.78 -16.98
CA SER A 208 -6.54 32.73 -16.09
C SER A 208 -5.86 34.09 -16.02
N ASP A 209 -4.53 34.13 -16.17
CA ASP A 209 -3.74 35.38 -16.16
C ASP A 209 -3.76 36.10 -17.49
N ASN A 210 -3.79 35.38 -18.61
CA ASN A 210 -4.02 35.92 -19.94
C ASN A 210 -5.48 36.27 -20.09
N ARG A 211 -5.95 37.40 -19.56
CA ARG A 211 -7.31 37.99 -19.68
C ARG A 211 -8.05 37.47 -20.91
N TYR A 212 -8.51 36.23 -20.88
CA TYR A 212 -9.32 35.65 -21.94
C TYR A 212 -10.65 36.40 -21.93
N ARG A 213 -10.77 37.44 -22.76
CA ARG A 213 -12.05 38.00 -23.12
C ARG A 213 -12.64 37.09 -24.19
N PRO A 214 -13.73 36.34 -23.91
CA PRO A 214 -14.45 35.69 -24.99
C PRO A 214 -14.79 36.79 -25.99
N LYS A 215 -14.39 36.64 -27.23
CA LYS A 215 -14.90 37.47 -28.31
C LYS A 215 -16.37 37.17 -28.42
N CYS A 216 -17.24 38.10 -27.97
CA CYS A 216 -18.64 38.11 -28.25
C CYS A 216 -18.86 38.18 -29.76
#